data_c51c3946837596a5f1d8de19ee94f021
#
_entry.id   c51c3946837596a5f1d8de19ee94f021
#
_cell.length_a   1.000
_cell.length_b   1.000
_cell.length_c   1.000
_cell.angle_alpha   90.00
_cell.angle_beta   90.00
_cell.angle_gamma   90.00
#
_symmetry.space_group_name_H-M   'P 1'
#
loop_
_entity.id
_entity.type
_entity.pdbx_description
1 polymer ?
#
loop_
_entity_poly.entity_id
_entity_poly.type
_entity_poly.pdbx_seq_one_letter_code
_entity_poly.pdbx_strand_id
1 'polypeptide(L)'
;MKPAFPEISKIAYEGPKSKKPLAFKHYDSAKVIENRTMAEHLRFSVAYWHTFRNPLSDPFGVGTAIRPWDDGSASIENACNRARVAFEFIEKLGAPFYAFHDRDVAPEGASLAESNRNLDAVVKVLKEEQERTGIKFRQPDPM
;
A
#
# COMPACT_ATOMS: atom_id res chain seq x y z
N MET A 1 13.31 10.05 5.48
CA MET A 1 13.42 8.59 5.66
C MET A 1 14.21 8.01 4.49
N LYS A 2 15.02 6.95 4.71
CA LYS A 2 15.71 6.25 3.63
C LYS A 2 14.65 5.47 2.81
N PRO A 3 14.67 5.52 1.46
CA PRO A 3 13.74 4.75 0.63
C PRO A 3 13.83 3.26 0.93
N ALA A 4 12.69 2.57 0.95
CA ALA A 4 12.64 1.11 1.12
C ALA A 4 12.95 0.37 -0.19
N PHE A 5 12.67 1.01 -1.34
CA PHE A 5 12.84 0.44 -2.68
C PHE A 5 13.71 1.35 -3.58
N PRO A 6 14.96 1.68 -3.20
CA PRO A 6 15.75 2.70 -3.90
C PRO A 6 16.04 2.33 -5.35
N GLU A 7 16.18 1.03 -5.67
CA GLU A 7 16.52 0.54 -7.01
C GLU A 7 15.31 0.44 -7.95
N ILE A 8 14.09 0.68 -7.42
CA ILE A 8 12.86 0.54 -8.21
C ILE A 8 12.32 1.92 -8.55
N SER A 9 12.29 2.24 -9.83
CA SER A 9 11.58 3.41 -10.37
C SER A 9 10.07 3.14 -10.46
N LYS A 10 9.27 4.18 -10.69
CA LYS A 10 7.83 4.04 -10.95
C LYS A 10 7.61 3.11 -12.15
N ILE A 11 6.74 2.13 -11.97
CA ILE A 11 6.39 1.15 -13.01
C ILE A 11 5.50 1.86 -14.05
N ALA A 12 5.91 1.81 -15.30
CA ALA A 12 5.22 2.46 -16.41
C ALA A 12 4.71 1.46 -17.45
N TYR A 13 3.77 1.90 -18.26
CA TYR A 13 3.38 1.15 -19.45
C TYR A 13 4.48 1.25 -20.52
N GLU A 14 4.90 0.10 -21.05
CA GLU A 14 5.93 0.00 -22.09
C GLU A 14 5.47 -0.86 -23.29
N GLY A 15 4.25 -1.37 -23.21
CA GLY A 15 3.68 -2.21 -24.25
C GLY A 15 4.10 -3.69 -24.20
N PRO A 16 3.42 -4.55 -24.99
CA PRO A 16 3.52 -6.01 -24.89
C PRO A 16 4.90 -6.57 -25.31
N LYS A 17 5.71 -5.78 -26.02
CA LYS A 17 7.06 -6.20 -26.45
C LYS A 17 8.18 -5.86 -25.44
N SER A 18 7.85 -5.15 -24.36
CA SER A 18 8.86 -4.79 -23.33
C SER A 18 9.49 -6.04 -22.74
N LYS A 19 10.81 -6.00 -22.57
CA LYS A 19 11.61 -7.04 -21.90
C LYS A 19 11.88 -6.71 -20.43
N LYS A 20 11.49 -5.54 -19.96
CA LYS A 20 11.66 -5.18 -18.55
C LYS A 20 10.75 -6.02 -17.66
N PRO A 21 11.26 -6.54 -16.53
CA PRO A 21 10.48 -7.37 -15.61
C PRO A 21 9.40 -6.53 -14.89
N LEU A 22 9.72 -5.27 -14.56
CA LEU A 22 8.81 -4.32 -13.89
C LEU A 22 8.31 -3.28 -14.89
N ALA A 23 7.39 -3.68 -15.77
CA ALA A 23 6.69 -2.79 -16.69
C ALA A 23 5.27 -3.31 -16.94
N PHE A 24 4.31 -2.41 -17.07
CA PHE A 24 2.97 -2.78 -17.54
C PHE A 24 3.02 -3.04 -19.05
N LYS A 25 2.59 -4.22 -19.46
CA LYS A 25 2.63 -4.65 -20.87
C LYS A 25 1.27 -4.52 -21.56
N HIS A 26 0.20 -4.58 -20.80
CA HIS A 26 -1.17 -4.58 -21.29
C HIS A 26 -2.03 -3.47 -20.67
N TYR A 27 -1.65 -2.97 -19.49
CA TYR A 27 -2.33 -1.88 -18.81
C TYR A 27 -1.70 -0.54 -19.19
N ASP A 28 -2.39 0.20 -20.05
CA ASP A 28 -2.07 1.59 -20.39
C ASP A 28 -3.12 2.50 -19.71
N SER A 29 -2.74 3.11 -18.61
CA SER A 29 -3.64 3.94 -17.81
C SER A 29 -4.28 5.10 -18.57
N ALA A 30 -3.58 5.63 -19.58
CA ALA A 30 -4.02 6.77 -20.39
C ALA A 30 -4.86 6.36 -21.62
N LYS A 31 -4.90 5.09 -21.98
CA LYS A 31 -5.66 4.63 -23.15
C LYS A 31 -7.15 4.88 -22.96
N VAL A 32 -7.75 5.62 -23.90
CA VAL A 32 -9.20 5.90 -23.89
C VAL A 32 -9.97 4.75 -24.52
N ILE A 33 -10.99 4.27 -23.82
CA ILE A 33 -11.93 3.24 -24.23
C ILE A 33 -13.34 3.77 -23.90
N GLU A 34 -14.20 3.89 -24.90
CA GLU A 34 -15.58 4.37 -24.72
C GLU A 34 -15.69 5.66 -23.87
N ASN A 35 -14.91 6.68 -24.24
CA ASN A 35 -14.86 8.00 -23.58
C ASN A 35 -14.31 8.04 -22.14
N ARG A 36 -13.69 6.96 -21.66
CA ARG A 36 -12.99 6.93 -20.37
C ARG A 36 -11.60 6.33 -20.55
N THR A 37 -10.68 6.76 -19.72
CA THR A 37 -9.35 6.14 -19.68
C THR A 37 -9.42 4.73 -19.06
N MET A 38 -8.44 3.90 -19.38
CA MET A 38 -8.34 2.58 -18.76
C MET A 38 -8.23 2.69 -17.23
N ALA A 39 -7.57 3.73 -16.70
CA ALA A 39 -7.50 4.01 -15.27
C ALA A 39 -8.87 4.31 -14.64
N GLU A 40 -9.78 4.97 -15.37
CA GLU A 40 -11.14 5.23 -14.90
C GLU A 40 -12.03 4.00 -14.91
N HIS A 41 -11.78 3.07 -15.83
CA HIS A 41 -12.46 1.77 -15.86
C HIS A 41 -11.93 0.82 -14.78
N LEU A 42 -10.61 0.76 -14.62
CA LEU A 42 -9.89 -0.19 -13.76
C LEU A 42 -9.25 0.55 -12.58
N ARG A 43 -10.06 0.87 -11.57
CA ARG A 43 -9.62 1.59 -10.37
C ARG A 43 -8.94 0.65 -9.39
N PHE A 44 -7.67 0.35 -9.62
CA PHE A 44 -6.88 -0.54 -8.76
C PHE A 44 -6.67 0.05 -7.36
N SER A 45 -6.75 -0.82 -6.36
CA SER A 45 -6.47 -0.51 -4.96
C SER A 45 -5.51 -1.53 -4.37
N VAL A 46 -4.56 -1.07 -3.55
CA VAL A 46 -3.65 -1.95 -2.83
C VAL A 46 -4.27 -2.31 -1.48
N ALA A 47 -4.44 -3.60 -1.22
CA ALA A 47 -4.91 -4.14 0.05
C ALA A 47 -3.75 -4.16 1.05
N TYR A 48 -3.80 -3.31 2.08
CA TYR A 48 -2.72 -3.14 3.06
C TYR A 48 -2.41 -4.46 3.80
N TRP A 49 -3.44 -5.21 4.21
CA TRP A 49 -3.30 -6.46 4.95
C TRP A 49 -2.55 -7.53 4.16
N HIS A 50 -2.84 -7.73 2.90
CA HIS A 50 -2.15 -8.71 2.06
C HIS A 50 -0.71 -8.31 1.76
N THR A 51 -0.49 -7.04 1.44
CA THR A 51 0.80 -6.56 0.95
C THR A 51 1.80 -6.31 2.08
N PHE A 52 1.34 -5.72 3.20
CA PHE A 52 2.24 -5.23 4.25
C PHE A 52 2.15 -5.99 5.57
N ARG A 53 1.08 -6.75 5.81
CA ARG A 53 0.85 -7.47 7.08
C ARG A 53 0.86 -8.98 6.96
N ASN A 54 0.63 -9.53 5.77
CA ASN A 54 0.61 -10.99 5.59
C ASN A 54 2.00 -11.57 5.88
N PRO A 55 2.13 -12.47 6.87
CA PRO A 55 3.40 -13.11 7.23
C PRO A 55 3.82 -14.20 6.24
N LEU A 56 3.03 -14.48 5.21
CA LEU A 56 3.20 -15.64 4.30
C LEU A 56 3.13 -16.97 5.05
N SER A 57 2.28 -17.07 6.07
CA SER A 57 1.92 -18.34 6.70
C SER A 57 0.79 -19.02 5.93
N ASP A 58 0.78 -20.34 5.97
CA ASP A 58 -0.28 -21.16 5.43
C ASP A 58 -0.57 -22.36 6.39
N PRO A 59 -1.51 -23.27 6.07
CA PRO A 59 -1.79 -24.43 6.91
C PRO A 59 -0.61 -25.40 7.08
N PHE A 60 0.44 -25.28 6.27
CA PHE A 60 1.57 -26.19 6.25
C PHE A 60 2.82 -25.63 6.92
N GLY A 61 2.85 -24.34 7.26
CA GLY A 61 4.02 -23.74 7.86
C GLY A 61 3.82 -22.34 8.46
N VAL A 62 4.80 -21.96 9.28
CA VAL A 62 4.87 -20.63 9.89
C VAL A 62 5.19 -19.55 8.86
N GLY A 63 4.90 -18.30 9.19
CA GLY A 63 5.23 -17.17 8.33
C GLY A 63 6.74 -17.04 8.06
N THR A 64 7.10 -16.81 6.80
CA THR A 64 8.49 -16.69 6.34
C THR A 64 8.83 -15.30 5.80
N ALA A 65 7.87 -14.37 5.82
CA ALA A 65 8.08 -13.02 5.32
C ALA A 65 9.04 -12.25 6.22
N ILE A 66 10.21 -11.91 5.67
CA ILE A 66 11.15 -10.97 6.27
C ILE A 66 11.02 -9.65 5.52
N ARG A 67 10.74 -8.58 6.26
CA ARG A 67 10.52 -7.24 5.69
C ARG A 67 11.55 -6.28 6.29
N PRO A 68 12.53 -5.80 5.51
CA PRO A 68 13.60 -4.94 6.03
C PRO A 68 13.14 -3.63 6.68
N TRP A 69 11.91 -3.23 6.40
CA TRP A 69 11.30 -2.00 6.94
C TRP A 69 10.39 -2.23 8.16
N ASP A 70 10.20 -3.48 8.57
CA ASP A 70 9.33 -3.87 9.68
C ASP A 70 10.17 -4.62 10.72
N ASP A 71 10.33 -4.06 11.90
CA ASP A 71 11.10 -4.66 12.99
C ASP A 71 10.30 -5.71 13.79
N GLY A 72 9.04 -5.96 13.38
CA GLY A 72 8.13 -6.91 14.03
C GLY A 72 7.51 -6.41 15.33
N SER A 73 7.88 -5.22 15.81
CA SER A 73 7.33 -4.65 17.04
C SER A 73 5.90 -4.10 16.82
N ALA A 74 5.15 -4.01 17.93
CA ALA A 74 3.87 -3.31 17.98
C ALA A 74 4.03 -1.82 18.31
N SER A 75 5.18 -1.21 18.02
CA SER A 75 5.41 0.21 18.28
C SER A 75 4.69 1.10 17.27
N ILE A 76 4.29 2.28 17.70
CA ILE A 76 3.72 3.31 16.82
C ILE A 76 4.75 3.77 15.77
N GLU A 77 6.02 3.83 16.15
CA GLU A 77 7.10 4.19 15.24
C GLU A 77 7.20 3.20 14.08
N ASN A 78 7.21 1.90 14.36
CA ASN A 78 7.20 0.86 13.35
C ASN A 78 5.95 0.93 12.47
N ALA A 79 4.77 1.16 13.06
CA ALA A 79 3.53 1.33 12.30
C ALA A 79 3.57 2.54 11.36
N CYS A 80 4.08 3.68 11.81
CA CYS A 80 4.26 4.88 10.99
C CYS A 80 5.31 4.66 9.88
N ASN A 81 6.41 3.97 10.19
CA ASN A 81 7.41 3.60 9.18
C ASN A 81 6.80 2.72 8.09
N ARG A 82 6.05 1.68 8.47
CA ARG A 82 5.35 0.79 7.55
C ARG A 82 4.35 1.55 6.67
N ALA A 83 3.63 2.53 7.22
CA ALA A 83 2.72 3.39 6.46
C ALA A 83 3.47 4.17 5.35
N ARG A 84 4.61 4.78 5.67
CA ARG A 84 5.43 5.50 4.67
C ARG A 84 5.97 4.57 3.59
N VAL A 85 6.45 3.38 3.97
CA VAL A 85 6.91 2.36 3.01
C VAL A 85 5.77 1.89 2.11
N ALA A 86 4.56 1.75 2.67
CA ALA A 86 3.38 1.40 1.89
C ALA A 86 3.09 2.45 0.80
N PHE A 87 3.15 3.73 1.14
CA PHE A 87 2.93 4.79 0.15
C PHE A 87 4.05 4.84 -0.91
N GLU A 88 5.32 4.62 -0.54
CA GLU A 88 6.40 4.48 -1.52
C GLU A 88 6.12 3.34 -2.52
N PHE A 89 5.69 2.18 -2.00
CA PHE A 89 5.33 1.03 -2.84
C PHE A 89 4.15 1.35 -3.78
N ILE A 90 3.06 1.91 -3.24
CA ILE A 90 1.84 2.21 -4.00
C ILE A 90 2.12 3.26 -5.09
N GLU A 91 2.92 4.28 -4.76
CA GLU A 91 3.33 5.33 -5.70
C GLU A 91 4.17 4.74 -6.85
N LYS A 92 5.13 3.87 -6.55
CA LYS A 92 5.95 3.17 -7.55
C LYS A 92 5.14 2.20 -8.39
N LEU A 93 4.17 1.51 -7.80
CA LEU A 93 3.23 0.65 -8.52
C LEU A 93 2.29 1.47 -9.43
N GLY A 94 1.97 2.71 -9.04
CA GLY A 94 1.06 3.57 -9.79
C GLY A 94 -0.42 3.29 -9.52
N ALA A 95 -0.76 2.61 -8.40
CA ALA A 95 -2.15 2.43 -8.00
C ALA A 95 -2.71 3.72 -7.39
N PRO A 96 -3.94 4.16 -7.79
CA PRO A 96 -4.52 5.41 -7.29
C PRO A 96 -5.18 5.27 -5.91
N PHE A 97 -5.40 4.05 -5.43
CA PHE A 97 -6.12 3.78 -4.20
C PHE A 97 -5.43 2.74 -3.32
N TYR A 98 -5.74 2.79 -2.02
CA TYR A 98 -5.41 1.75 -1.05
C TYR A 98 -6.58 1.53 -0.09
N ALA A 99 -6.60 0.37 0.57
CA ALA A 99 -7.60 -0.01 1.56
C ALA A 99 -6.93 -0.71 2.74
N PHE A 100 -7.47 -0.53 3.95
CA PHE A 100 -6.96 -1.15 5.17
C PHE A 100 -8.07 -1.35 6.19
N HIS A 101 -7.82 -2.20 7.19
CA HIS A 101 -8.56 -2.23 8.44
C HIS A 101 -7.71 -1.55 9.53
N ASP A 102 -8.34 -1.08 10.59
CA ASP A 102 -7.67 -0.37 11.70
C ASP A 102 -6.46 -1.12 12.25
N ARG A 103 -6.59 -2.45 12.41
CA ARG A 103 -5.54 -3.35 12.92
C ARG A 103 -4.39 -3.59 11.96
N ASP A 104 -4.58 -3.35 10.67
CA ASP A 104 -3.49 -3.47 9.70
C ASP A 104 -2.48 -2.35 9.88
N VAL A 105 -2.96 -1.15 10.17
CA VAL A 105 -2.13 0.06 10.19
C VAL A 105 -1.66 0.44 11.59
N ALA A 106 -2.46 0.19 12.64
CA ALA A 106 -2.11 0.57 14.01
C ALA A 106 -2.13 -0.63 14.98
N PRO A 107 -1.21 -0.66 15.96
CA PRO A 107 -1.22 -1.69 16.99
C PRO A 107 -2.39 -1.52 17.95
N GLU A 108 -2.86 -2.63 18.51
CA GLU A 108 -3.82 -2.65 19.60
C GLU A 108 -3.19 -2.12 20.88
N GLY A 109 -3.96 -1.31 21.61
CA GLY A 109 -3.61 -0.88 22.96
C GLY A 109 -4.26 -1.76 24.02
N ALA A 110 -3.85 -1.58 25.27
CA ALA A 110 -4.46 -2.26 26.43
C ALA A 110 -5.91 -1.82 26.72
N SER A 111 -6.37 -0.75 26.06
CA SER A 111 -7.74 -0.23 26.16
C SER A 111 -8.19 0.35 24.81
N LEU A 112 -9.52 0.50 24.65
CA LEU A 112 -10.08 1.17 23.47
C LEU A 112 -9.54 2.59 23.30
N ALA A 113 -9.40 3.33 24.39
CA ALA A 113 -8.85 4.69 24.36
C ALA A 113 -7.38 4.72 23.87
N GLU A 114 -6.60 3.73 24.24
CA GLU A 114 -5.22 3.59 23.76
C GLU A 114 -5.19 3.17 22.28
N SER A 115 -6.01 2.20 21.88
CA SER A 115 -6.12 1.78 20.51
C SER A 115 -6.52 2.93 19.58
N ASN A 116 -7.46 3.79 20.02
CA ASN A 116 -7.85 4.98 19.26
C ASN A 116 -6.68 5.97 19.14
N ARG A 117 -5.94 6.25 20.22
CA ARG A 117 -4.74 7.12 20.15
C ARG A 117 -3.68 6.56 19.20
N ASN A 118 -3.48 5.24 19.22
CA ASN A 118 -2.55 4.58 18.30
C ASN A 118 -2.98 4.75 16.85
N LEU A 119 -4.26 4.56 16.58
CA LEU A 119 -4.83 4.76 15.25
C LEU A 119 -4.70 6.21 14.80
N ASP A 120 -5.05 7.19 15.66
CA ASP A 120 -4.95 8.61 15.35
C ASP A 120 -3.51 9.02 14.95
N ALA A 121 -2.51 8.48 15.66
CA ALA A 121 -1.11 8.75 15.35
C ALA A 121 -0.71 8.24 13.95
N VAL A 122 -1.15 7.05 13.56
CA VAL A 122 -0.86 6.49 12.24
C VAL A 122 -1.68 7.17 11.15
N VAL A 123 -2.97 7.48 11.42
CA VAL A 123 -3.84 8.19 10.47
C VAL A 123 -3.27 9.56 10.09
N LYS A 124 -2.60 10.24 11.04
CA LYS A 124 -1.90 11.50 10.72
C LYS A 124 -0.86 11.29 9.62
N VAL A 125 -0.04 10.25 9.74
CA VAL A 125 0.97 9.90 8.72
C VAL A 125 0.30 9.51 7.40
N LEU A 126 -0.78 8.72 7.44
CA LEU A 126 -1.51 8.34 6.24
C LEU A 126 -2.06 9.57 5.50
N LYS A 127 -2.57 10.57 6.21
CA LYS A 127 -3.06 11.83 5.63
C LYS A 127 -1.92 12.65 4.99
N GLU A 128 -0.80 12.79 5.68
CA GLU A 128 0.41 13.45 5.15
C GLU A 128 0.86 12.80 3.83
N GLU A 129 0.88 11.47 3.79
CA GLU A 129 1.26 10.72 2.59
C GLU A 129 0.21 10.82 1.47
N GLN A 130 -1.09 10.84 1.80
CA GLN A 130 -2.16 11.07 0.82
C GLN A 130 -2.02 12.46 0.18
N GLU A 131 -1.75 13.49 0.97
CA GLU A 131 -1.54 14.86 0.48
C GLU A 131 -0.30 14.94 -0.42
N ARG A 132 0.79 14.28 -0.03
CA ARG A 132 2.04 14.24 -0.80
C ARG A 132 1.90 13.51 -2.15
N THR A 133 1.18 12.39 -2.17
CA THR A 133 1.16 11.48 -3.33
C THR A 133 -0.09 11.58 -4.19
N GLY A 134 -1.18 12.10 -3.65
CA GLY A 134 -2.51 12.08 -4.29
C GLY A 134 -3.20 10.71 -4.25
N ILE A 135 -2.58 9.67 -3.65
CA ILE A 135 -3.18 8.35 -3.45
C ILE A 135 -4.31 8.47 -2.44
N LYS A 136 -5.46 7.84 -2.71
CA LYS A 136 -6.67 7.99 -1.91
C LYS A 136 -7.03 6.72 -1.18
N PHE A 137 -7.55 6.87 0.03
CA PHE A 137 -8.21 5.78 0.73
C PHE A 137 -9.51 5.43 0.01
N ARG A 138 -9.70 4.14 -0.26
CA ARG A 138 -10.95 3.62 -0.80
C ARG A 138 -11.70 2.86 0.29
N GLN A 139 -12.82 3.38 0.73
CA GLN A 139 -13.76 2.57 1.48
C GLN A 139 -14.31 1.48 0.55
N PRO A 140 -14.51 0.24 1.07
CA PRO A 140 -15.33 -0.73 0.37
C PRO A 140 -16.69 -0.09 0.06
N ASP A 141 -17.18 -0.26 -1.17
CA ASP A 141 -18.54 0.18 -1.49
C ASP A 141 -19.50 -0.50 -0.51
N PRO A 142 -20.43 0.23 0.11
CA PRO A 142 -21.42 -0.41 0.96
C PRO A 142 -22.19 -1.45 0.14
N MET A 143 -22.24 -2.68 0.65
CA MET A 143 -22.99 -3.78 0.06
C MET A 143 -24.50 -3.49 0.16
#